data_8272edb6f580bd00484390aba31faa17
#
_entry.id   8272edb6f580bd00484390aba31faa17
#
_cell.length_a   1.000
_cell.length_b   1.000
_cell.length_c   1.000
_cell.angle_alpha   90.00
_cell.angle_beta   90.00
_cell.angle_gamma   90.00
#
_symmetry.space_group_name_H-M   'P 1'
#
loop_
_entity.id
_entity.type
_entity.pdbx_description
1 polymer ?
#
loop_
_entity_poly.entity_id
_entity_poly.type
_entity_poly.pdbx_seq_one_letter_code
_entity_poly.pdbx_strand_id
1 'polypeptide(L)'
;MALTVGLSVYITKSLTGPIKEIENAAGKMAAGDFSAVLSYNAKDELGSLSESMRRLTDNFRGIIHDMGDGLGAMGDGNFDIDSKTEELYVGEFSQLTESMHQIICKLSAALEEIGRSADQVASGSELVSSGSRELSEGAVEQASFVEELAAASDEISGQVNNNTHRVKQVSEIARETERDMEESNRKMQDMVSAMADINEKAVQIRKIIKTIEDIAFQTNILALNAAVEAARAGNEGRGFAVVAAEVRSLANKTSEASRATVALIENSVLAVNEGSRIAGETADVMLESVKGAKKVAGVVEGIARATEEQAVSIIQINQNIEQISGIVQANTASAEESAAISEELSSQAKRLKELTGQFRLKRG
;
A
#
# COMPACT_ATOMS: atom_id res chain seq x y z
N MET A 1 -88.65 -85.52 33.96
CA MET A 1 -87.16 -85.40 34.14
C MET A 1 -86.39 -85.50 32.84
N ALA A 2 -86.56 -86.44 31.93
CA ALA A 2 -85.78 -86.54 30.67
C ALA A 2 -85.93 -85.30 29.72
N LEU A 3 -87.14 -84.71 29.61
CA LEU A 3 -87.41 -83.53 28.77
C LEU A 3 -86.77 -82.24 29.33
N THR A 4 -86.73 -82.03 30.65
CA THR A 4 -86.12 -80.91 31.33
C THR A 4 -84.58 -80.95 31.25
N VAL A 5 -83.98 -82.11 31.36
CA VAL A 5 -82.55 -82.38 31.19
C VAL A 5 -82.12 -82.12 29.70
N GLY A 6 -83.01 -82.63 28.75
CA GLY A 6 -82.75 -82.40 27.32
C GLY A 6 -82.86 -80.94 26.93
N LEU A 7 -83.81 -80.21 27.46
CA LEU A 7 -83.97 -78.76 27.22
C LEU A 7 -82.85 -77.94 27.84
N SER A 8 -82.41 -78.32 29.07
CA SER A 8 -81.27 -77.68 29.72
C SER A 8 -79.94 -77.90 28.93
N VAL A 9 -79.69 -79.07 28.46
CA VAL A 9 -78.47 -79.42 27.62
C VAL A 9 -78.55 -78.66 26.28
N TYR A 10 -79.74 -78.57 25.68
CA TYR A 10 -79.93 -77.85 24.45
C TYR A 10 -79.71 -76.33 24.63
N ILE A 11 -80.29 -75.71 25.66
CA ILE A 11 -80.11 -74.29 25.96
C ILE A 11 -78.63 -74.02 26.28
N THR A 12 -77.99 -74.87 27.05
CA THR A 12 -76.55 -74.71 27.37
C THR A 12 -75.70 -74.79 26.12
N LYS A 13 -75.88 -75.70 25.21
CA LYS A 13 -75.09 -75.80 23.96
C LYS A 13 -75.48 -74.77 22.91
N SER A 14 -76.73 -74.36 22.80
CA SER A 14 -77.22 -73.49 21.74
C SER A 14 -77.18 -72.01 22.09
N LEU A 15 -77.23 -71.63 23.40
CA LEU A 15 -77.22 -70.22 23.83
C LEU A 15 -76.10 -69.89 24.78
N THR A 16 -75.92 -70.63 25.91
CA THR A 16 -74.93 -70.25 26.95
C THR A 16 -73.49 -70.48 26.51
N GLY A 17 -73.23 -71.55 25.74
CA GLY A 17 -71.92 -71.86 25.19
C GLY A 17 -71.35 -70.73 24.26
N PRO A 18 -72.08 -70.42 23.20
CA PRO A 18 -71.69 -69.35 22.28
C PRO A 18 -71.58 -67.95 22.92
N ILE A 19 -72.54 -67.58 23.81
CA ILE A 19 -72.51 -66.32 24.54
C ILE A 19 -71.18 -66.23 25.36
N LYS A 20 -70.82 -67.31 26.06
CA LYS A 20 -69.61 -67.34 26.87
C LYS A 20 -68.32 -67.32 26.03
N GLU A 21 -68.35 -67.89 24.81
CA GLU A 21 -67.29 -67.80 23.84
C GLU A 21 -67.04 -66.34 23.34
N ILE A 22 -68.18 -65.64 23.02
CA ILE A 22 -68.15 -64.25 22.63
C ILE A 22 -67.68 -63.34 23.78
N GLU A 23 -68.22 -63.59 25.01
CA GLU A 23 -67.77 -62.84 26.23
C GLU A 23 -66.31 -62.98 26.46
N ASN A 24 -65.72 -64.20 26.37
CA ASN A 24 -64.31 -64.45 26.53
C ASN A 24 -63.51 -63.78 25.43
N ALA A 25 -63.95 -63.79 24.18
CA ALA A 25 -63.27 -63.11 23.09
C ALA A 25 -63.30 -61.62 23.28
N ALA A 26 -64.44 -61.04 23.67
CA ALA A 26 -64.50 -59.59 23.97
C ALA A 26 -63.62 -59.18 25.17
N GLY A 27 -63.52 -60.00 26.21
CA GLY A 27 -62.66 -59.82 27.37
C GLY A 27 -61.18 -59.86 26.99
N LYS A 28 -60.76 -60.80 26.14
CA LYS A 28 -59.43 -60.85 25.59
C LYS A 28 -59.06 -59.62 24.74
N MET A 29 -59.97 -59.22 23.84
CA MET A 29 -59.85 -58.00 23.04
C MET A 29 -59.67 -56.74 23.91
N ALA A 30 -60.49 -56.64 24.99
CA ALA A 30 -60.41 -55.52 25.96
C ALA A 30 -59.01 -55.50 26.68
N ALA A 31 -58.35 -56.67 26.81
CA ALA A 31 -57.03 -56.78 27.36
C ALA A 31 -55.87 -56.62 26.29
N GLY A 32 -56.24 -56.30 25.03
CA GLY A 32 -55.28 -56.18 23.95
C GLY A 32 -54.89 -57.52 23.29
N ASP A 33 -55.49 -58.61 23.63
CA ASP A 33 -55.29 -59.95 23.04
C ASP A 33 -56.31 -60.22 21.92
N PHE A 34 -55.84 -60.01 20.68
CA PHE A 34 -56.61 -60.28 19.46
C PHE A 34 -56.40 -61.68 18.91
N SER A 35 -55.86 -62.61 19.68
CA SER A 35 -55.69 -64.02 19.28
C SER A 35 -56.86 -64.90 19.45
N ALA A 36 -58.01 -64.40 19.99
CA ALA A 36 -59.19 -65.13 20.26
C ALA A 36 -59.80 -65.73 18.98
N VAL A 37 -60.09 -67.07 18.99
CA VAL A 37 -60.72 -67.73 17.89
C VAL A 37 -62.14 -68.04 18.31
N LEU A 38 -63.17 -67.54 17.57
CA LEU A 38 -64.58 -67.78 17.74
C LEU A 38 -64.97 -68.93 16.82
N SER A 39 -65.39 -70.09 17.43
CA SER A 39 -65.68 -71.31 16.68
C SER A 39 -67.12 -71.42 16.30
N TYR A 40 -67.99 -70.69 16.93
CA TYR A 40 -69.43 -70.75 16.68
C TYR A 40 -69.80 -70.18 15.31
N ASN A 41 -70.42 -71.04 14.46
CA ASN A 41 -70.75 -70.69 13.07
C ASN A 41 -72.19 -71.24 12.74
N ALA A 42 -73.22 -70.65 13.33
CA ALA A 42 -74.63 -70.96 13.06
C ALA A 42 -75.26 -69.85 12.20
N LYS A 43 -76.45 -70.14 11.61
CA LYS A 43 -77.20 -69.14 10.81
C LYS A 43 -78.27 -68.45 11.68
N ASP A 44 -77.93 -68.17 12.93
CA ASP A 44 -78.81 -67.45 13.90
C ASP A 44 -78.14 -66.11 14.30
N GLU A 45 -78.77 -65.36 15.19
CA GLU A 45 -78.34 -64.05 15.68
C GLU A 45 -77.00 -64.13 16.40
N LEU A 46 -76.71 -65.23 17.10
CA LEU A 46 -75.41 -65.50 17.77
C LEU A 46 -74.29 -65.82 16.73
N GLY A 47 -74.66 -66.50 15.65
CA GLY A 47 -73.76 -66.75 14.53
C GLY A 47 -73.40 -65.43 13.81
N SER A 48 -74.34 -64.56 13.57
CA SER A 48 -74.14 -63.25 13.01
C SER A 48 -73.25 -62.37 13.93
N LEU A 49 -73.49 -62.44 15.27
CA LEU A 49 -72.69 -61.72 16.26
C LEU A 49 -71.24 -62.27 16.31
N SER A 50 -71.08 -63.63 16.28
CA SER A 50 -69.76 -64.28 16.23
C SER A 50 -68.98 -63.93 14.99
N GLU A 51 -69.63 -63.81 13.82
CA GLU A 51 -68.99 -63.39 12.56
C GLU A 51 -68.59 -61.92 12.64
N SER A 52 -69.36 -61.02 13.20
CA SER A 52 -69.05 -59.61 13.42
C SER A 52 -67.84 -59.47 14.36
N MET A 53 -67.80 -60.27 15.44
CA MET A 53 -66.70 -60.30 16.38
C MET A 53 -65.41 -60.88 15.73
N ARG A 54 -65.50 -61.89 14.87
CA ARG A 54 -64.31 -62.40 14.10
C ARG A 54 -63.74 -61.32 13.18
N ARG A 55 -64.60 -60.71 12.40
CA ARG A 55 -64.21 -59.60 11.51
C ARG A 55 -63.60 -58.44 12.29
N LEU A 56 -64.12 -58.05 13.43
CA LEU A 56 -63.58 -57.05 14.32
C LEU A 56 -62.16 -57.44 14.80
N THR A 57 -62.01 -58.69 15.28
CA THR A 57 -60.75 -59.24 15.76
C THR A 57 -59.69 -59.27 14.66
N ASP A 58 -60.06 -59.74 13.46
CA ASP A 58 -59.11 -59.86 12.32
C ASP A 58 -58.66 -58.46 11.79
N ASN A 59 -59.67 -57.51 11.75
CA ASN A 59 -59.31 -56.15 11.36
C ASN A 59 -58.31 -55.49 12.34
N PHE A 60 -58.62 -55.55 13.65
CA PHE A 60 -57.72 -55.00 14.66
C PHE A 60 -56.33 -55.67 14.63
N ARG A 61 -56.32 -57.01 14.49
CA ARG A 61 -55.06 -57.71 14.36
C ARG A 61 -54.24 -57.26 13.14
N GLY A 62 -54.89 -57.10 11.99
CA GLY A 62 -54.29 -56.62 10.76
C GLY A 62 -53.73 -55.24 10.91
N ILE A 63 -54.54 -54.31 11.47
CA ILE A 63 -54.11 -52.91 11.69
C ILE A 63 -52.92 -52.83 12.65
N ILE A 64 -52.94 -53.57 13.80
CA ILE A 64 -51.87 -53.51 14.78
C ILE A 64 -50.60 -54.12 14.21
N HIS A 65 -50.68 -55.18 13.40
CA HIS A 65 -49.55 -55.80 12.77
C HIS A 65 -48.94 -54.87 11.70
N ASP A 66 -49.74 -54.32 10.82
CA ASP A 66 -49.28 -53.43 9.77
C ASP A 66 -48.64 -52.12 10.35
N MET A 67 -49.29 -51.58 11.39
CA MET A 67 -48.66 -50.42 12.12
C MET A 67 -47.35 -50.80 12.80
N GLY A 68 -47.30 -52.00 13.42
CA GLY A 68 -46.10 -52.48 14.05
C GLY A 68 -44.94 -52.66 13.06
N ASP A 69 -45.22 -53.29 11.92
CA ASP A 69 -44.24 -53.46 10.82
C ASP A 69 -43.79 -52.11 10.28
N GLY A 70 -44.72 -51.16 10.05
CA GLY A 70 -44.42 -49.82 9.55
C GLY A 70 -43.56 -49.03 10.52
N LEU A 71 -43.93 -48.94 11.80
CA LEU A 71 -43.16 -48.26 12.82
C LEU A 71 -41.79 -48.93 13.07
N GLY A 72 -41.73 -50.28 13.00
CA GLY A 72 -40.47 -50.99 13.06
C GLY A 72 -39.52 -50.65 11.92
N ALA A 73 -40.03 -50.65 10.68
CA ALA A 73 -39.25 -50.25 9.52
C ALA A 73 -38.75 -48.79 9.59
N MET A 74 -39.60 -47.85 10.08
CA MET A 74 -39.22 -46.48 10.37
C MET A 74 -38.10 -46.41 11.43
N GLY A 75 -38.18 -47.23 12.48
CA GLY A 75 -37.14 -47.36 13.51
C GLY A 75 -35.80 -47.83 12.96
N ASP A 76 -35.85 -48.66 11.94
CA ASP A 76 -34.66 -49.15 11.21
C ASP A 76 -34.20 -48.13 10.11
N GLY A 77 -34.83 -46.97 10.04
CA GLY A 77 -34.44 -45.92 9.09
C GLY A 77 -35.05 -46.08 7.70
N ASN A 78 -35.94 -47.02 7.49
CA ASN A 78 -36.62 -47.18 6.21
C ASN A 78 -37.96 -46.44 6.21
N PHE A 79 -38.03 -45.33 5.53
CA PHE A 79 -39.23 -44.51 5.29
C PHE A 79 -39.87 -44.80 3.92
N ASP A 80 -39.27 -45.68 3.08
CA ASP A 80 -39.85 -46.11 1.82
C ASP A 80 -40.76 -47.31 2.04
N ILE A 81 -41.84 -47.08 2.76
CA ILE A 81 -42.82 -48.09 3.16
C ILE A 81 -44.25 -47.65 2.77
N ASP A 82 -45.04 -48.63 2.38
CA ASP A 82 -46.47 -48.49 2.13
C ASP A 82 -47.22 -49.50 3.00
N SER A 83 -48.44 -49.12 3.44
CA SER A 83 -49.34 -50.06 4.14
C SER A 83 -49.73 -51.23 3.22
N LYS A 84 -49.60 -52.45 3.73
CA LYS A 84 -49.99 -53.66 2.99
C LYS A 84 -51.48 -53.96 3.14
N THR A 85 -52.16 -53.32 4.05
CA THR A 85 -53.53 -53.58 4.45
C THR A 85 -54.35 -52.28 4.50
N GLU A 86 -54.13 -51.38 3.55
CA GLU A 86 -54.82 -50.08 3.49
C GLU A 86 -56.33 -50.17 3.53
N GLU A 87 -56.89 -51.26 3.00
CA GLU A 87 -58.34 -51.60 3.03
C GLU A 87 -58.92 -51.82 4.43
N LEU A 88 -58.09 -52.09 5.44
CA LEU A 88 -58.55 -52.26 6.84
C LEU A 88 -58.67 -50.89 7.56
N TYR A 89 -58.10 -49.82 7.07
CA TYR A 89 -58.15 -48.53 7.71
C TYR A 89 -59.38 -47.72 7.28
N VAL A 90 -60.51 -48.21 7.69
CA VAL A 90 -61.82 -47.57 7.40
C VAL A 90 -62.29 -46.77 8.59
N GLY A 91 -63.14 -45.75 8.35
CA GLY A 91 -63.71 -44.89 9.39
C GLY A 91 -62.62 -44.13 10.17
N GLU A 92 -62.61 -44.17 11.50
CA GLU A 92 -61.69 -43.48 12.37
C GLU A 92 -60.22 -43.97 12.24
N PHE A 93 -60.02 -45.23 11.76
CA PHE A 93 -58.68 -45.75 11.54
C PHE A 93 -57.94 -45.10 10.37
N SER A 94 -58.64 -44.51 9.43
CA SER A 94 -58.03 -43.78 8.32
C SER A 94 -57.12 -42.65 8.79
N GLN A 95 -57.40 -42.02 9.94
CA GLN A 95 -56.57 -40.97 10.53
C GLN A 95 -55.19 -41.49 10.96
N LEU A 96 -55.05 -42.77 11.34
CA LEU A 96 -53.76 -43.39 11.71
C LEU A 96 -52.87 -43.50 10.51
N THR A 97 -53.38 -44.02 9.38
CA THR A 97 -52.62 -44.12 8.12
C THR A 97 -52.22 -42.75 7.59
N GLU A 98 -53.15 -41.79 7.59
CA GLU A 98 -52.91 -40.40 7.19
C GLU A 98 -51.77 -39.77 8.03
N SER A 99 -51.83 -39.91 9.36
CA SER A 99 -50.84 -39.39 10.29
C SER A 99 -49.45 -40.05 10.07
N MET A 100 -49.42 -41.39 9.86
CA MET A 100 -48.18 -42.11 9.59
C MET A 100 -47.59 -41.68 8.26
N HIS A 101 -48.41 -41.53 7.21
CA HIS A 101 -47.97 -41.04 5.91
C HIS A 101 -47.38 -39.62 6.02
N GLN A 102 -48.04 -38.72 6.76
CA GLN A 102 -47.53 -37.36 6.99
C GLN A 102 -46.20 -37.35 7.72
N ILE A 103 -46.00 -38.22 8.72
CA ILE A 103 -44.71 -38.35 9.43
C ILE A 103 -43.63 -38.82 8.45
N ILE A 104 -43.89 -39.86 7.67
CA ILE A 104 -42.96 -40.40 6.66
C ILE A 104 -42.55 -39.32 5.66
N CYS A 105 -43.50 -38.61 5.08
CA CYS A 105 -43.25 -37.56 4.10
C CYS A 105 -42.43 -36.38 4.70
N LYS A 106 -42.81 -35.91 5.90
CA LYS A 106 -42.09 -34.82 6.56
C LYS A 106 -40.69 -35.18 6.96
N LEU A 107 -40.46 -36.39 7.49
CA LEU A 107 -39.11 -36.87 7.85
C LEU A 107 -38.27 -37.10 6.61
N SER A 108 -38.81 -37.70 5.54
CA SER A 108 -38.11 -37.87 4.27
C SER A 108 -37.69 -36.52 3.67
N ALA A 109 -38.60 -35.55 3.61
CA ALA A 109 -38.30 -34.22 3.09
C ALA A 109 -37.24 -33.49 3.94
N ALA A 110 -37.31 -33.59 5.28
CA ALA A 110 -36.31 -32.96 6.16
C ALA A 110 -34.92 -33.58 6.00
N LEU A 111 -34.83 -34.92 5.91
CA LEU A 111 -33.56 -35.62 5.70
C LEU A 111 -32.95 -35.34 4.32
N GLU A 112 -33.81 -35.23 3.27
CA GLU A 112 -33.34 -34.82 1.93
C GLU A 112 -32.81 -33.40 1.93
N GLU A 113 -33.47 -32.46 2.62
CA GLU A 113 -33.02 -31.07 2.76
C GLU A 113 -31.70 -30.97 3.53
N ILE A 114 -31.52 -31.76 4.60
CA ILE A 114 -30.28 -31.87 5.34
C ILE A 114 -29.16 -32.37 4.40
N GLY A 115 -29.42 -33.40 3.60
CA GLY A 115 -28.48 -33.95 2.63
C GLY A 115 -28.05 -32.91 1.59
N ARG A 116 -29.00 -32.12 1.03
CA ARG A 116 -28.72 -31.02 0.10
C ARG A 116 -27.91 -29.92 0.77
N SER A 117 -28.27 -29.53 1.98
CA SER A 117 -27.53 -28.52 2.74
C SER A 117 -26.08 -28.97 3.04
N ALA A 118 -25.90 -30.24 3.36
CA ALA A 118 -24.56 -30.81 3.55
C ALA A 118 -23.72 -30.75 2.26
N ASP A 119 -24.31 -31.09 1.10
CA ASP A 119 -23.61 -30.94 -0.18
C ASP A 119 -23.21 -29.48 -0.47
N GLN A 120 -24.07 -28.52 -0.17
CA GLN A 120 -23.77 -27.11 -0.34
C GLN A 120 -22.64 -26.64 0.60
N VAL A 121 -22.66 -27.10 1.86
CA VAL A 121 -21.57 -26.80 2.81
C VAL A 121 -20.26 -27.42 2.35
N ALA A 122 -20.26 -28.66 1.89
CA ALA A 122 -19.06 -29.33 1.37
C ALA A 122 -18.45 -28.56 0.18
N SER A 123 -19.29 -28.20 -0.81
CA SER A 123 -18.84 -27.44 -1.98
C SER A 123 -18.37 -26.03 -1.63
N GLY A 124 -19.07 -25.33 -0.72
CA GLY A 124 -18.67 -24.03 -0.22
C GLY A 124 -17.34 -24.07 0.52
N SER A 125 -17.11 -25.11 1.32
CA SER A 125 -15.87 -25.33 2.04
C SER A 125 -14.68 -25.61 1.09
N GLU A 126 -14.90 -26.37 0.01
CA GLU A 126 -13.87 -26.58 -1.01
C GLU A 126 -13.46 -25.27 -1.70
N LEU A 127 -14.43 -24.39 -2.01
CA LEU A 127 -14.16 -23.08 -2.58
C LEU A 127 -13.37 -22.18 -1.61
N VAL A 128 -13.76 -22.15 -0.32
CA VAL A 128 -13.04 -21.38 0.71
C VAL A 128 -11.62 -21.91 0.90
N SER A 129 -11.43 -23.24 0.93
CA SER A 129 -10.10 -23.85 1.03
C SER A 129 -9.20 -23.46 -0.15
N SER A 130 -9.74 -23.51 -1.39
CA SER A 130 -9.01 -23.08 -2.59
C SER A 130 -8.63 -21.61 -2.54
N GLY A 131 -9.60 -20.72 -2.22
CA GLY A 131 -9.35 -19.27 -2.10
C GLY A 131 -8.35 -18.94 -0.98
N SER A 132 -8.36 -19.71 0.11
CA SER A 132 -7.38 -19.56 1.19
C SER A 132 -5.97 -19.93 0.75
N ARG A 133 -5.81 -20.99 -0.06
CA ARG A 133 -4.50 -21.33 -0.62
C ARG A 133 -3.98 -20.24 -1.56
N GLU A 134 -4.84 -19.70 -2.45
CA GLU A 134 -4.47 -18.58 -3.32
C GLU A 134 -4.09 -17.34 -2.52
N LEU A 135 -4.81 -17.06 -1.42
CA LEU A 135 -4.47 -15.95 -0.51
C LEU A 135 -3.11 -16.16 0.17
N SER A 136 -2.81 -17.40 0.60
CA SER A 136 -1.51 -17.73 1.19
C SER A 136 -0.37 -17.57 0.19
N GLU A 137 -0.53 -18.06 -1.05
CA GLU A 137 0.45 -17.86 -2.12
C GLU A 137 0.65 -16.37 -2.44
N GLY A 138 -0.43 -15.60 -2.57
CA GLY A 138 -0.37 -14.16 -2.78
C GLY A 138 0.29 -13.41 -1.62
N ALA A 139 0.10 -13.87 -0.37
CA ALA A 139 0.77 -13.28 0.78
C ALA A 139 2.29 -13.57 0.78
N VAL A 140 2.73 -14.74 0.34
CA VAL A 140 4.16 -15.06 0.16
C VAL A 140 4.78 -14.16 -0.92
N GLU A 141 4.09 -13.95 -2.04
CA GLU A 141 4.56 -13.01 -3.08
C GLU A 141 4.64 -11.57 -2.56
N GLN A 142 3.62 -11.13 -1.80
CA GLN A 142 3.64 -9.81 -1.14
C GLN A 142 4.81 -9.67 -0.16
N ALA A 143 5.17 -10.73 0.59
CA ALA A 143 6.33 -10.70 1.49
C ALA A 143 7.63 -10.40 0.71
N SER A 144 7.81 -11.00 -0.46
CA SER A 144 8.96 -10.72 -1.33
C SER A 144 8.99 -9.26 -1.82
N PHE A 145 7.83 -8.69 -2.21
CA PHE A 145 7.76 -7.27 -2.59
C PHE A 145 8.04 -6.34 -1.42
N VAL A 146 7.63 -6.70 -0.21
CA VAL A 146 7.92 -5.92 1.00
C VAL A 146 9.41 -5.92 1.31
N GLU A 147 10.11 -7.04 1.12
CA GLU A 147 11.58 -7.11 1.24
C GLU A 147 12.29 -6.24 0.20
N GLU A 148 11.85 -6.27 -1.06
CA GLU A 148 12.39 -5.40 -2.11
C GLU A 148 12.15 -3.91 -1.81
N LEU A 149 10.95 -3.56 -1.32
CA LEU A 149 10.62 -2.20 -0.89
C LEU A 149 11.49 -1.74 0.28
N ALA A 150 11.74 -2.61 1.25
CA ALA A 150 12.63 -2.31 2.38
C ALA A 150 14.06 -2.03 1.90
N ALA A 151 14.60 -2.86 1.00
CA ALA A 151 15.91 -2.67 0.41
C ALA A 151 16.01 -1.36 -0.39
N ALA A 152 15.01 -1.05 -1.21
CA ALA A 152 14.95 0.21 -1.97
C ALA A 152 14.86 1.44 -1.05
N SER A 153 14.07 1.36 0.04
CA SER A 153 13.96 2.43 1.03
C SER A 153 15.28 2.68 1.77
N ASP A 154 16.03 1.62 2.08
CA ASP A 154 17.33 1.73 2.72
C ASP A 154 18.37 2.38 1.77
N GLU A 155 18.35 2.02 0.49
CA GLU A 155 19.18 2.67 -0.53
C GLU A 155 18.86 4.17 -0.66
N ILE A 156 17.58 4.54 -0.73
CA ILE A 156 17.14 5.95 -0.78
C ILE A 156 17.58 6.68 0.49
N SER A 157 17.47 6.06 1.66
CA SER A 157 17.96 6.61 2.94
C SER A 157 19.47 6.93 2.87
N GLY A 158 20.26 6.01 2.33
CA GLY A 158 21.68 6.23 2.08
C GLY A 158 21.97 7.40 1.13
N GLN A 159 21.18 7.53 0.05
CA GLN A 159 21.30 8.65 -0.90
C GLN A 159 20.95 9.99 -0.26
N VAL A 160 19.89 10.05 0.57
CA VAL A 160 19.47 11.27 1.30
C VAL A 160 20.56 11.69 2.29
N ASN A 161 21.13 10.76 3.03
CA ASN A 161 22.24 11.05 3.93
C ASN A 161 23.48 11.60 3.17
N ASN A 162 23.81 11.00 2.04
CA ASN A 162 24.90 11.48 1.15
C ASN A 162 24.59 12.89 0.61
N ASN A 163 23.34 13.16 0.20
CA ASN A 163 22.92 14.49 -0.23
C ASN A 163 23.06 15.52 0.88
N THR A 164 22.72 15.18 2.13
CA THR A 164 22.92 16.06 3.29
C THR A 164 24.38 16.46 3.45
N HIS A 165 25.31 15.51 3.31
CA HIS A 165 26.74 15.78 3.36
C HIS A 165 27.22 16.68 2.19
N ARG A 166 26.77 16.39 0.97
CA ARG A 166 27.12 17.18 -0.21
C ARG A 166 26.60 18.61 -0.12
N VAL A 167 25.39 18.79 0.34
CA VAL A 167 24.77 20.12 0.54
C VAL A 167 25.59 20.95 1.53
N LYS A 168 26.04 20.36 2.64
CA LYS A 168 26.93 21.04 3.61
C LYS A 168 28.24 21.49 2.96
N GLN A 169 28.89 20.61 2.18
CA GLN A 169 30.15 20.94 1.47
C GLN A 169 29.93 22.07 0.46
N VAL A 170 28.86 22.00 -0.36
CA VAL A 170 28.57 23.05 -1.34
C VAL A 170 28.25 24.38 -0.66
N SER A 171 27.57 24.37 0.49
CA SER A 171 27.30 25.57 1.28
C SER A 171 28.60 26.22 1.79
N GLU A 172 29.57 25.41 2.22
CA GLU A 172 30.87 25.89 2.68
C GLU A 172 31.69 26.49 1.55
N ILE A 173 31.76 25.81 0.39
CA ILE A 173 32.38 26.30 -0.82
C ILE A 173 31.77 27.63 -1.30
N ALA A 174 30.44 27.74 -1.29
CA ALA A 174 29.75 28.96 -1.69
C ALA A 174 30.10 30.15 -0.79
N ARG A 175 30.18 29.94 0.53
CA ARG A 175 30.57 30.98 1.50
C ARG A 175 32.05 31.36 1.33
N GLU A 176 32.94 30.42 1.08
CA GLU A 176 34.36 30.69 0.82
C GLU A 176 34.51 31.49 -0.47
N THR A 177 33.84 31.09 -1.54
CA THR A 177 33.81 31.82 -2.82
C THR A 177 33.30 33.24 -2.66
N GLU A 178 32.23 33.46 -1.88
CA GLU A 178 31.72 34.81 -1.59
C GLU A 178 32.80 35.68 -0.92
N ARG A 179 33.43 35.15 0.12
CA ARG A 179 34.48 35.86 0.85
C ARG A 179 35.69 36.22 -0.06
N ASP A 180 36.15 35.27 -0.87
CA ASP A 180 37.29 35.45 -1.76
C ASP A 180 37.01 36.50 -2.86
N MET A 181 35.78 36.53 -3.35
CA MET A 181 35.33 37.53 -4.30
C MET A 181 35.19 38.94 -3.67
N GLU A 182 34.73 39.04 -2.42
CA GLU A 182 34.66 40.29 -1.69
C GLU A 182 36.08 40.84 -1.41
N GLU A 183 37.05 39.97 -1.08
CA GLU A 183 38.45 40.33 -0.93
C GLU A 183 39.07 40.80 -2.25
N SER A 184 38.80 40.07 -3.35
CA SER A 184 39.25 40.41 -4.69
C SER A 184 38.69 41.78 -5.14
N ASN A 185 37.43 42.06 -4.87
CA ASN A 185 36.82 43.34 -5.18
C ASN A 185 37.47 44.48 -4.39
N ARG A 186 37.80 44.29 -3.12
CA ARG A 186 38.59 45.26 -2.34
C ARG A 186 39.95 45.55 -3.00
N LYS A 187 40.69 44.51 -3.41
CA LYS A 187 41.98 44.66 -4.11
C LYS A 187 41.84 45.43 -5.43
N MET A 188 40.74 45.23 -6.17
CA MET A 188 40.45 46.00 -7.38
C MET A 188 40.18 47.48 -7.06
N GLN A 189 39.45 47.81 -6.00
CA GLN A 189 39.26 49.19 -5.55
C GLN A 189 40.58 49.86 -5.13
N ASP A 190 41.44 49.11 -4.41
CA ASP A 190 42.78 49.60 -4.04
C ASP A 190 43.63 49.87 -5.30
N MET A 191 43.53 49.00 -6.31
CA MET A 191 44.23 49.20 -7.62
C MET A 191 43.72 50.44 -8.33
N VAL A 192 42.39 50.69 -8.39
CA VAL A 192 41.80 51.91 -8.99
C VAL A 192 42.34 53.15 -8.27
N SER A 193 42.42 53.13 -6.93
CA SER A 193 42.97 54.19 -6.12
C SER A 193 44.44 54.46 -6.44
N ALA A 194 45.26 53.38 -6.50
CA ALA A 194 46.67 53.48 -6.84
C ALA A 194 46.91 54.02 -8.25
N MET A 195 46.08 53.65 -9.23
CA MET A 195 46.13 54.24 -10.59
C MET A 195 45.78 55.71 -10.60
N ALA A 196 44.80 56.16 -9.79
CA ALA A 196 44.47 57.53 -9.62
C ALA A 196 45.66 58.36 -9.06
N ASP A 197 46.36 57.81 -8.04
CA ASP A 197 47.57 58.41 -7.46
C ASP A 197 48.70 58.54 -8.48
N ILE A 198 48.92 57.47 -9.27
CA ILE A 198 49.94 57.51 -10.35
C ILE A 198 49.60 58.58 -11.37
N ASN A 199 48.33 58.70 -11.77
CA ASN A 199 47.86 59.75 -12.70
C ASN A 199 48.12 61.14 -12.14
N GLU A 200 47.83 61.40 -10.86
CA GLU A 200 48.12 62.68 -10.21
C GLU A 200 49.60 63.00 -10.23
N LYS A 201 50.46 62.05 -9.87
CA LYS A 201 51.93 62.23 -9.91
C LYS A 201 52.44 62.47 -11.33
N ALA A 202 51.92 61.81 -12.35
CA ALA A 202 52.27 62.02 -13.75
C ALA A 202 51.94 63.43 -14.20
N VAL A 203 50.76 63.95 -13.77
CA VAL A 203 50.38 65.38 -14.03
C VAL A 203 51.35 66.34 -13.36
N GLN A 204 51.78 66.06 -12.12
CA GLN A 204 52.77 66.87 -11.41
C GLN A 204 54.14 66.87 -12.15
N ILE A 205 54.60 65.67 -12.57
CA ILE A 205 55.85 65.54 -13.32
C ILE A 205 55.77 66.33 -14.64
N ARG A 206 54.65 66.22 -15.37
CA ARG A 206 54.46 67.00 -16.60
C ARG A 206 54.62 68.51 -16.39
N LYS A 207 54.12 69.06 -15.30
CA LYS A 207 54.32 70.47 -14.92
C LYS A 207 55.77 70.81 -14.70
N ILE A 208 56.54 69.94 -13.99
CA ILE A 208 57.96 70.12 -13.74
C ILE A 208 58.78 70.14 -15.07
N ILE A 209 58.49 69.16 -15.95
CA ILE A 209 59.14 69.06 -17.25
C ILE A 209 58.86 70.29 -18.13
N LYS A 210 57.56 70.79 -18.09
CA LYS A 210 57.24 72.04 -18.79
C LYS A 210 58.03 73.20 -18.26
N THR A 211 58.20 73.36 -16.96
CA THR A 211 59.08 74.39 -16.37
C THR A 211 60.50 74.27 -16.83
N ILE A 212 61.08 73.01 -16.95
CA ILE A 212 62.45 72.78 -17.47
C ILE A 212 62.54 73.20 -18.94
N GLU A 213 61.50 72.90 -19.77
CA GLU A 213 61.47 73.36 -21.17
C GLU A 213 61.45 74.89 -21.26
N ASP A 214 60.70 75.58 -20.41
CA ASP A 214 60.65 77.06 -20.35
C ASP A 214 62.03 77.59 -19.90
N ILE A 215 62.74 76.96 -18.91
CA ILE A 215 64.08 77.35 -18.49
C ILE A 215 65.09 77.18 -19.66
N ALA A 216 64.99 76.03 -20.35
CA ALA A 216 65.82 75.76 -21.51
C ALA A 216 65.60 76.78 -22.61
N PHE A 217 64.41 77.15 -22.89
CA PHE A 217 64.08 78.23 -23.84
C PHE A 217 64.69 79.58 -23.40
N GLN A 218 64.50 79.97 -22.14
CA GLN A 218 65.14 81.20 -21.61
C GLN A 218 66.67 81.17 -21.69
N THR A 219 67.23 80.04 -21.36
CA THR A 219 68.68 79.79 -21.44
C THR A 219 69.19 79.93 -22.90
N ASN A 220 68.44 79.38 -23.86
CA ASN A 220 68.70 79.55 -25.30
C ASN A 220 68.70 81.03 -25.74
N ILE A 221 67.75 81.81 -25.27
CA ILE A 221 67.65 83.23 -25.54
C ILE A 221 68.84 84.00 -24.88
N LEU A 222 69.15 83.67 -23.62
CA LEU A 222 70.32 84.26 -22.91
C LEU A 222 71.66 83.97 -23.64
N ALA A 223 71.81 82.71 -24.06
CA ALA A 223 72.98 82.30 -24.84
C ALA A 223 73.06 82.95 -26.19
N LEU A 224 71.95 83.15 -26.88
CA LEU A 224 71.89 83.92 -28.11
C LEU A 224 72.31 85.39 -27.90
N ASN A 225 71.79 86.02 -26.86
CA ASN A 225 72.18 87.43 -26.52
C ASN A 225 73.63 87.50 -26.16
N ALA A 226 74.22 86.57 -25.41
CA ALA A 226 75.64 86.44 -25.08
C ALA A 226 76.50 86.28 -26.36
N ALA A 227 76.06 85.42 -27.30
CA ALA A 227 76.74 85.17 -28.56
C ALA A 227 76.77 86.47 -29.44
N VAL A 228 75.67 87.21 -29.47
CA VAL A 228 75.61 88.51 -30.17
C VAL A 228 76.55 89.56 -29.54
N GLU A 229 76.61 89.63 -28.22
CA GLU A 229 77.51 90.61 -27.55
C GLU A 229 78.97 90.17 -27.66
N ALA A 230 79.33 88.89 -27.63
CA ALA A 230 80.65 88.40 -27.91
C ALA A 230 81.09 88.66 -29.34
N ALA A 231 80.19 88.59 -30.34
CA ALA A 231 80.49 88.96 -31.72
C ALA A 231 80.71 90.53 -31.85
N ARG A 232 80.06 91.30 -31.02
CA ARG A 232 80.20 92.82 -30.97
C ARG A 232 81.51 93.22 -30.35
N ALA A 233 82.11 92.38 -29.42
CA ALA A 233 83.38 92.66 -28.80
C ALA A 233 84.59 92.30 -29.72
N GLY A 234 84.36 91.75 -30.90
CA GLY A 234 85.43 91.43 -31.90
C GLY A 234 86.38 90.39 -31.44
N ASN A 235 87.67 90.62 -31.57
CA ASN A 235 88.71 89.65 -31.23
C ASN A 235 88.81 89.25 -29.75
N GLU A 236 88.47 90.21 -28.86
CA GLU A 236 88.47 89.97 -27.39
C GLU A 236 87.28 89.11 -26.94
N GLY A 237 86.22 88.98 -27.71
CA GLY A 237 84.99 88.21 -27.39
C GLY A 237 85.04 86.74 -27.87
N ARG A 238 86.10 86.26 -28.58
CA ARG A 238 86.12 84.89 -29.19
C ARG A 238 85.87 83.77 -28.21
N GLY A 239 86.56 83.82 -27.02
CA GLY A 239 86.37 82.84 -25.97
C GLY A 239 84.92 82.76 -25.47
N PHE A 240 84.32 83.91 -25.25
CA PHE A 240 82.89 84.01 -24.84
C PHE A 240 81.90 83.54 -25.91
N ALA A 241 82.24 83.79 -27.19
CA ALA A 241 81.40 83.27 -28.30
C ALA A 241 81.33 81.71 -28.34
N VAL A 242 82.45 81.00 -28.09
CA VAL A 242 82.45 79.54 -28.02
C VAL A 242 81.63 79.04 -26.85
N VAL A 243 81.77 79.62 -25.65
CA VAL A 243 80.93 79.25 -24.47
C VAL A 243 79.49 79.58 -24.74
N ALA A 244 79.14 80.71 -25.32
CA ALA A 244 77.69 81.03 -25.65
C ALA A 244 77.13 80.06 -26.67
N ALA A 245 77.88 79.60 -27.67
CA ALA A 245 77.46 78.55 -28.62
C ALA A 245 77.22 77.20 -27.94
N GLU A 246 78.14 76.80 -27.01
CA GLU A 246 77.95 75.56 -26.26
C GLU A 246 76.74 75.56 -25.30
N VAL A 247 76.53 76.72 -24.57
CA VAL A 247 75.36 76.88 -23.71
C VAL A 247 74.08 76.83 -24.54
N ARG A 248 74.12 77.44 -25.72
CA ARG A 248 72.96 77.40 -26.65
C ARG A 248 72.67 75.99 -27.16
N SER A 249 73.72 75.23 -27.49
CA SER A 249 73.57 73.83 -27.89
C SER A 249 72.99 72.96 -26.76
N LEU A 250 73.52 73.17 -25.52
CA LEU A 250 72.99 72.47 -24.33
C LEU A 250 71.51 72.81 -24.05
N ALA A 251 71.14 74.10 -24.18
CA ALA A 251 69.81 74.54 -24.03
C ALA A 251 68.85 73.91 -25.07
N ASN A 252 69.26 73.81 -26.33
CA ASN A 252 68.51 73.13 -27.38
C ASN A 252 68.36 71.63 -27.07
N LYS A 253 69.44 70.93 -26.68
CA LYS A 253 69.36 69.49 -26.27
C LYS A 253 68.48 69.31 -25.09
N THR A 254 68.49 70.16 -24.08
CA THR A 254 67.59 70.10 -22.89
C THR A 254 66.14 70.31 -23.30
N SER A 255 65.84 71.25 -24.20
CA SER A 255 64.47 71.43 -24.70
C SER A 255 63.97 70.22 -25.47
N GLU A 256 64.78 69.57 -26.31
CA GLU A 256 64.43 68.37 -27.04
C GLU A 256 64.20 67.18 -26.10
N ALA A 257 65.09 66.98 -25.12
CA ALA A 257 64.91 65.94 -24.09
C ALA A 257 63.66 66.15 -23.23
N SER A 258 63.37 67.43 -22.91
CA SER A 258 62.13 67.78 -22.18
C SER A 258 60.85 67.45 -22.98
N ARG A 259 60.78 67.76 -24.28
CA ARG A 259 59.68 67.42 -25.17
C ARG A 259 59.54 65.89 -25.29
N ALA A 260 60.61 65.14 -25.47
CA ALA A 260 60.59 63.68 -25.50
C ALA A 260 59.99 63.12 -24.17
N THR A 261 60.39 63.69 -23.02
CA THR A 261 59.95 63.29 -21.71
C THR A 261 58.39 63.59 -21.53
N VAL A 262 57.93 64.72 -22.00
CA VAL A 262 56.53 65.06 -21.99
C VAL A 262 55.69 64.01 -22.78
N ALA A 263 56.16 63.63 -23.97
CA ALA A 263 55.50 62.62 -24.78
C ALA A 263 55.45 61.24 -24.08
N LEU A 264 56.53 60.84 -23.37
CA LEU A 264 56.54 59.61 -22.57
C LEU A 264 55.55 59.66 -21.40
N ILE A 265 55.45 60.83 -20.73
CA ILE A 265 54.50 61.04 -19.62
C ILE A 265 53.09 60.98 -20.14
N GLU A 266 52.81 61.59 -21.29
CA GLU A 266 51.50 61.56 -21.91
C GLU A 266 51.04 60.14 -22.26
N ASN A 267 51.92 59.35 -22.85
CA ASN A 267 51.71 57.93 -23.11
C ASN A 267 51.50 57.11 -21.81
N SER A 268 52.24 57.44 -20.75
CA SER A 268 52.10 56.80 -19.45
C SER A 268 50.73 57.12 -18.82
N VAL A 269 50.25 58.36 -18.91
CA VAL A 269 48.94 58.79 -18.44
C VAL A 269 47.82 58.05 -19.20
N LEU A 270 47.98 57.88 -20.51
CA LEU A 270 46.99 57.09 -21.30
C LEU A 270 46.95 55.64 -20.85
N ALA A 271 48.11 55.03 -20.63
CA ALA A 271 48.21 53.64 -20.14
C ALA A 271 47.61 53.47 -18.74
N VAL A 272 47.88 54.43 -17.85
CA VAL A 272 47.28 54.42 -16.47
C VAL A 272 45.78 54.61 -16.50
N ASN A 273 45.24 55.51 -17.35
CA ASN A 273 43.81 55.67 -17.48
C ASN A 273 43.14 54.40 -18.02
N GLU A 274 43.75 53.72 -18.99
CA GLU A 274 43.22 52.42 -19.51
C GLU A 274 43.34 51.35 -18.45
N GLY A 275 44.40 51.24 -17.69
CA GLY A 275 44.53 50.35 -16.55
C GLY A 275 43.47 50.59 -15.48
N SER A 276 43.21 51.84 -15.15
CA SER A 276 42.14 52.23 -14.22
C SER A 276 40.72 51.81 -14.71
N ARG A 277 40.46 51.99 -16.00
CA ARG A 277 39.18 51.59 -16.62
C ARG A 277 39.00 50.09 -16.54
N ILE A 278 40.01 49.29 -16.91
CA ILE A 278 39.99 47.83 -16.83
C ILE A 278 39.80 47.36 -15.39
N ALA A 279 40.51 47.96 -14.44
CA ALA A 279 40.37 47.63 -13.02
C ALA A 279 38.96 47.91 -12.50
N GLY A 280 38.33 49.04 -12.90
CA GLY A 280 36.96 49.41 -12.59
C GLY A 280 35.96 48.40 -13.15
N GLU A 281 36.07 48.07 -14.44
CA GLU A 281 35.23 47.04 -15.07
C GLU A 281 35.36 45.68 -14.40
N THR A 282 36.58 45.30 -14.01
CA THR A 282 36.84 44.04 -13.28
C THR A 282 36.19 44.06 -11.90
N ALA A 283 36.22 45.20 -11.19
CA ALA A 283 35.53 45.35 -9.90
C ALA A 283 34.03 45.18 -10.04
N ASP A 284 33.39 45.73 -11.10
CA ASP A 284 31.97 45.58 -11.37
C ASP A 284 31.60 44.12 -11.67
N VAL A 285 32.40 43.38 -12.45
CA VAL A 285 32.22 41.92 -12.71
C VAL A 285 32.36 41.11 -11.43
N MET A 286 33.30 41.49 -10.54
CA MET A 286 33.45 40.84 -9.23
C MET A 286 32.21 41.02 -8.34
N LEU A 287 31.62 42.23 -8.31
CA LEU A 287 30.37 42.49 -7.58
C LEU A 287 29.21 41.68 -8.10
N GLU A 288 29.08 41.52 -9.42
CA GLU A 288 28.04 40.66 -10.00
C GLU A 288 28.28 39.18 -9.65
N SER A 289 29.52 38.74 -9.62
CA SER A 289 29.91 37.37 -9.20
C SER A 289 29.57 37.11 -7.72
N VAL A 290 29.77 38.08 -6.82
CA VAL A 290 29.29 38.01 -5.40
C VAL A 290 27.80 37.79 -5.33
N LYS A 291 27.01 38.55 -6.12
CA LYS A 291 25.55 38.37 -6.17
C LYS A 291 25.17 36.96 -6.67
N GLY A 292 25.91 36.45 -7.66
CA GLY A 292 25.77 35.09 -8.16
C GLY A 292 26.02 34.02 -7.06
N ALA A 293 27.10 34.17 -6.32
CA ALA A 293 27.45 33.28 -5.21
C ALA A 293 26.38 33.27 -4.10
N LYS A 294 25.85 34.44 -3.73
CA LYS A 294 24.73 34.55 -2.77
C LYS A 294 23.46 33.83 -3.26
N LYS A 295 23.17 33.92 -4.55
CA LYS A 295 22.02 33.21 -5.14
C LYS A 295 22.20 31.69 -5.09
N VAL A 296 23.42 31.20 -5.37
CA VAL A 296 23.76 29.79 -5.23
C VAL A 296 23.60 29.32 -3.79
N ALA A 297 24.11 30.08 -2.81
CA ALA A 297 23.94 29.77 -1.38
C ALA A 297 22.45 29.63 -0.99
N GLY A 298 21.57 30.53 -1.48
CA GLY A 298 20.13 30.45 -1.23
C GLY A 298 19.48 29.21 -1.85
N VAL A 299 19.90 28.78 -3.05
CA VAL A 299 19.42 27.54 -3.67
C VAL A 299 19.86 26.31 -2.87
N VAL A 300 21.11 26.30 -2.43
CA VAL A 300 21.68 25.21 -1.61
C VAL A 300 20.93 25.07 -0.29
N GLU A 301 20.55 26.17 0.35
CA GLU A 301 19.74 26.14 1.57
C GLU A 301 18.33 25.55 1.30
N GLY A 302 17.73 25.86 0.13
CA GLY A 302 16.49 25.24 -0.31
C GLY A 302 16.62 23.73 -0.49
N ILE A 303 17.72 23.25 -1.08
CA ILE A 303 18.00 21.82 -1.24
C ILE A 303 18.21 21.15 0.14
N ALA A 304 18.90 21.82 1.08
CA ALA A 304 19.08 21.32 2.44
C ALA A 304 17.75 21.01 3.12
N ARG A 305 16.81 21.96 3.07
CA ARG A 305 15.45 21.77 3.65
C ARG A 305 14.69 20.62 2.99
N ALA A 306 14.71 20.58 1.65
CA ALA A 306 14.05 19.49 0.93
C ALA A 306 14.63 18.12 1.27
N THR A 307 15.97 18.03 1.45
CA THR A 307 16.64 16.79 1.85
C THR A 307 16.25 16.35 3.28
N GLU A 308 16.06 17.30 4.18
CA GLU A 308 15.63 17.04 5.56
C GLU A 308 14.17 16.54 5.59
N GLU A 309 13.28 17.13 4.79
CA GLU A 309 11.91 16.67 4.60
C GLU A 309 11.86 15.26 3.99
N GLN A 310 12.75 14.96 3.03
CA GLN A 310 12.90 13.61 2.47
C GLN A 310 13.32 12.59 3.54
N ALA A 311 14.26 12.95 4.41
CA ALA A 311 14.69 12.07 5.50
C ALA A 311 13.53 11.68 6.44
N VAL A 312 12.69 12.66 6.80
CA VAL A 312 11.48 12.41 7.61
C VAL A 312 10.49 11.50 6.87
N SER A 313 10.30 11.74 5.56
CA SER A 313 9.40 10.92 4.74
C SER A 313 9.84 9.45 4.64
N ILE A 314 11.15 9.21 4.55
CA ILE A 314 11.71 7.85 4.50
C ILE A 314 11.50 7.12 5.81
N ILE A 315 11.64 7.78 6.96
CA ILE A 315 11.33 7.18 8.27
C ILE A 315 9.86 6.73 8.29
N GLN A 316 8.93 7.54 7.78
CA GLN A 316 7.52 7.19 7.69
C GLN A 316 7.27 6.02 6.73
N ILE A 317 7.97 5.97 5.59
CA ILE A 317 7.91 4.86 4.63
C ILE A 317 8.37 3.57 5.31
N ASN A 318 9.47 3.57 6.04
CA ASN A 318 9.97 2.39 6.74
C ASN A 318 8.97 1.88 7.80
N GLN A 319 8.34 2.77 8.54
CA GLN A 319 7.27 2.39 9.49
C GLN A 319 6.08 1.74 8.77
N ASN A 320 5.69 2.26 7.61
CA ASN A 320 4.61 1.69 6.81
C ASN A 320 4.98 0.31 6.25
N ILE A 321 6.24 0.11 5.84
CA ILE A 321 6.75 -1.19 5.37
C ILE A 321 6.68 -2.23 6.50
N GLU A 322 7.09 -1.89 7.72
CA GLU A 322 6.95 -2.77 8.89
C GLU A 322 5.49 -3.14 9.16
N GLN A 323 4.58 -2.17 9.05
CA GLN A 323 3.14 -2.40 9.21
C GLN A 323 2.59 -3.35 8.14
N ILE A 324 2.97 -3.14 6.87
CA ILE A 324 2.56 -4.00 5.75
C ILE A 324 3.11 -5.42 5.95
N SER A 325 4.36 -5.57 6.40
CA SER A 325 4.95 -6.87 6.74
C SER A 325 4.12 -7.62 7.79
N GLY A 326 3.68 -6.93 8.85
CA GLY A 326 2.79 -7.50 9.85
C GLY A 326 1.43 -7.95 9.29
N ILE A 327 0.85 -7.16 8.38
CA ILE A 327 -0.42 -7.51 7.71
C ILE A 327 -0.25 -8.74 6.81
N VAL A 328 0.85 -8.83 6.06
CA VAL A 328 1.15 -9.98 5.20
C VAL A 328 1.27 -11.27 6.03
N GLN A 329 1.97 -11.22 7.17
CA GLN A 329 2.07 -12.35 8.09
C GLN A 329 0.69 -12.76 8.66
N ALA A 330 -0.13 -11.78 9.04
CA ALA A 330 -1.48 -12.03 9.51
C ALA A 330 -2.38 -12.66 8.41
N ASN A 331 -2.23 -12.22 7.16
CA ASN A 331 -2.96 -12.78 6.02
C ASN A 331 -2.56 -14.25 5.78
N THR A 332 -1.26 -14.58 5.85
CA THR A 332 -0.78 -15.96 5.72
C THR A 332 -1.38 -16.85 6.82
N ALA A 333 -1.29 -16.42 8.08
CA ALA A 333 -1.85 -17.17 9.19
C ALA A 333 -3.38 -17.35 9.09
N SER A 334 -4.12 -16.28 8.70
CA SER A 334 -5.57 -16.34 8.50
C SER A 334 -5.96 -17.25 7.32
N ALA A 335 -5.16 -17.26 6.27
CA ALA A 335 -5.37 -18.15 5.13
C ALA A 335 -5.17 -19.62 5.52
N GLU A 336 -4.10 -19.95 6.24
CA GLU A 336 -3.84 -21.30 6.75
C GLU A 336 -4.96 -21.78 7.67
N GLU A 337 -5.39 -20.94 8.61
CA GLU A 337 -6.50 -21.25 9.53
C GLU A 337 -7.82 -21.45 8.76
N SER A 338 -8.14 -20.57 7.79
CA SER A 338 -9.35 -20.69 6.97
C SER A 338 -9.35 -21.96 6.13
N ALA A 339 -8.21 -22.36 5.58
CA ALA A 339 -8.07 -23.62 4.83
C ALA A 339 -8.32 -24.82 5.74
N ALA A 340 -7.72 -24.87 6.95
CA ALA A 340 -7.91 -25.93 7.91
C ALA A 340 -9.36 -26.06 8.37
N ILE A 341 -10.01 -24.95 8.72
CA ILE A 341 -11.43 -24.90 9.10
C ILE A 341 -12.32 -25.41 7.95
N SER A 342 -12.00 -25.01 6.71
CA SER A 342 -12.76 -25.44 5.54
C SER A 342 -12.61 -26.92 5.25
N GLU A 343 -11.45 -27.50 5.45
CA GLU A 343 -11.24 -28.96 5.34
C GLU A 343 -12.05 -29.70 6.41
N GLU A 344 -12.09 -29.19 7.63
CA GLU A 344 -12.93 -29.75 8.71
C GLU A 344 -14.42 -29.66 8.39
N LEU A 345 -14.91 -28.51 7.93
CA LEU A 345 -16.32 -28.33 7.53
C LEU A 345 -16.70 -29.26 6.37
N SER A 346 -15.85 -29.43 5.36
CA SER A 346 -16.07 -30.39 4.27
C SER A 346 -16.18 -31.82 4.80
N SER A 347 -15.31 -32.19 5.73
CA SER A 347 -15.36 -33.50 6.39
C SER A 347 -16.63 -33.71 7.19
N GLN A 348 -17.08 -32.72 7.98
CA GLN A 348 -18.32 -32.78 8.74
C GLN A 348 -19.55 -32.86 7.82
N ALA A 349 -19.57 -32.11 6.74
CA ALA A 349 -20.65 -32.16 5.74
C ALA A 349 -20.72 -33.53 5.06
N LYS A 350 -19.60 -34.12 4.67
CA LYS A 350 -19.55 -35.51 4.15
C LYS A 350 -20.09 -36.51 5.15
N ARG A 351 -19.74 -36.37 6.43
CA ARG A 351 -20.26 -37.22 7.50
C ARG A 351 -21.77 -37.07 7.69
N LEU A 352 -22.30 -35.83 7.64
CA LEU A 352 -23.77 -35.57 7.67
C LEU A 352 -24.45 -36.26 6.50
N LYS A 353 -23.90 -36.17 5.30
CA LYS A 353 -24.41 -36.85 4.11
C LYS A 353 -24.41 -38.37 4.26
N GLU A 354 -23.36 -38.96 4.82
CA GLU A 354 -23.29 -40.38 5.12
C GLU A 354 -24.37 -40.79 6.13
N LEU A 355 -24.58 -39.99 7.19
CA LEU A 355 -25.60 -40.27 8.20
C LEU A 355 -27.01 -40.17 7.62
N THR A 356 -27.31 -39.16 6.82
CA THR A 356 -28.59 -39.03 6.14
C THR A 356 -28.80 -40.09 5.06
N GLY A 357 -27.70 -40.52 4.40
CA GLY A 357 -27.75 -41.58 3.40
C GLY A 357 -28.00 -43.00 3.95
N GLN A 358 -27.95 -43.18 5.28
CA GLN A 358 -28.37 -44.45 5.92
C GLN A 358 -29.88 -44.62 5.92
N PHE A 359 -30.64 -43.53 5.78
CA PHE A 359 -32.08 -43.56 5.73
C PHE A 359 -32.58 -43.79 4.29
N ARG A 360 -33.54 -44.74 4.15
CA ARG A 360 -34.20 -44.99 2.89
C ARG A 360 -35.44 -44.15 2.81
N LEU A 361 -35.35 -43.05 2.05
CA LEU A 361 -36.41 -42.04 1.99
C LEU A 361 -37.52 -42.42 1.02
N LYS A 362 -38.75 -42.07 1.33
CA LYS A 362 -39.88 -42.23 0.43
C LYS A 362 -39.71 -41.24 -0.70
N ARG A 363 -39.62 -41.72 -1.94
CA ARG A 363 -39.63 -40.87 -3.13
C ARG A 363 -41.06 -40.44 -3.43
N GLY A 364 -41.26 -39.14 -3.52
CA GLY A 364 -42.56 -38.56 -3.86
C GLY A 364 -42.98 -38.77 -5.31
#